data_32e4ecfa748a9900a465657ca84411d9
#
_entry.id   32e4ecfa748a9900a465657ca84411d9
#
_cell.length_a   1.000
_cell.length_b   1.000
_cell.length_c   1.000
_cell.angle_alpha   90.00
_cell.angle_beta   90.00
_cell.angle_gamma   90.00
#
_symmetry.space_group_name_H-M   'P 1'
#
loop_
_entity.id
_entity.type
_entity.pdbx_description
1 polymer ?
#
loop_
_entity_poly.entity_id
_entity_poly.type
_entity_poly.pdbx_seq_one_letter_code
_entity_poly.pdbx_strand_id
1 'polypeptide(L)'
;MKRIIFVIASLAIALGLNAQKYTISGSVEGLPDGTLLQLTPMSHEKEAPLGETTVKDGKFLFTGTASEPICVHVGVKDAYGVCALMLENTDISITGSVEKGKAWDGVDRYGWNTHVTGSTLTDKFLGFVEERNKLDKLYNDFHEKYNSVIEKQHSLKGEELNAFKKTDEYKAMADAESDFFKTVERTLNGLILDNKDTFWGPLLATQYMSYFSPEQREVYNQFSDEAKSSWYGRKMKAELWPAGSVGQSIPMFTLKDEAGKAFTFQQLAQGKKYVLIDFWASWCMPCRKEIPNVKRQYELYKNKGFEVVSISIDRNAAAWKKAVKEEQLQWPNFLSNEVADQFKVKSVPTMLLVDANGVLVAENEDARGEKLAKKLAELLK
;
A
#
# COMPACT_ATOMS: atom_id res chain seq x y z
N MET A 1 -14.13 -10.30 -75.25
CA MET A 1 -14.28 -9.35 -74.18
C MET A 1 -13.40 -9.82 -72.99
N LYS A 2 -12.20 -9.24 -72.87
CA LYS A 2 -11.24 -9.58 -71.80
C LYS A 2 -11.55 -8.71 -70.59
N ARG A 3 -11.94 -9.32 -69.46
CA ARG A 3 -12.11 -8.62 -68.19
C ARG A 3 -10.73 -8.41 -67.54
N ILE A 4 -10.32 -7.16 -67.38
CA ILE A 4 -9.13 -6.76 -66.63
C ILE A 4 -9.55 -6.65 -65.17
N ILE A 5 -8.96 -7.53 -64.30
CA ILE A 5 -9.13 -7.47 -62.85
C ILE A 5 -8.04 -6.53 -62.32
N PHE A 6 -8.46 -5.38 -61.79
CA PHE A 6 -7.58 -4.51 -61.03
C PHE A 6 -7.42 -5.09 -59.62
N VAL A 7 -6.21 -5.52 -59.29
CA VAL A 7 -5.80 -5.86 -57.93
C VAL A 7 -5.34 -4.57 -57.28
N ILE A 8 -6.13 -4.00 -56.37
CA ILE A 8 -5.71 -2.89 -55.51
C ILE A 8 -4.88 -3.49 -54.42
N ALA A 9 -3.57 -3.37 -54.50
CA ALA A 9 -2.66 -3.67 -53.40
C ALA A 9 -2.77 -2.55 -52.36
N SER A 10 -3.47 -2.80 -51.25
CA SER A 10 -3.50 -1.90 -50.09
C SER A 10 -2.13 -1.93 -49.40
N LEU A 11 -1.36 -0.91 -49.61
CA LEU A 11 -0.12 -0.66 -48.91
C LEU A 11 -0.46 -0.26 -47.49
N ALA A 12 -0.45 -1.21 -46.54
CA ALA A 12 -0.51 -0.92 -45.13
C ALA A 12 0.82 -0.21 -44.73
N ILE A 13 0.79 1.10 -44.65
CA ILE A 13 1.85 1.84 -44.01
C ILE A 13 1.76 1.51 -42.52
N ALA A 14 2.59 0.60 -42.06
CA ALA A 14 2.87 0.42 -40.64
C ALA A 14 3.59 1.70 -40.17
N LEU A 15 2.82 2.65 -39.64
CA LEU A 15 3.34 3.71 -38.81
C LEU A 15 3.94 3.03 -37.57
N GLY A 16 5.23 2.74 -37.61
CA GLY A 16 6.01 2.40 -36.44
C GLY A 16 5.88 3.54 -35.46
N LEU A 17 5.00 3.40 -34.47
CA LEU A 17 5.03 4.22 -33.28
C LEU A 17 6.40 3.96 -32.62
N ASN A 18 7.39 4.78 -32.93
CA ASN A 18 8.60 4.87 -32.12
C ASN A 18 8.12 5.34 -30.76
N ALA A 19 7.95 4.43 -29.81
CA ALA A 19 7.68 4.80 -28.44
C ALA A 19 8.81 5.75 -28.02
N GLN A 20 8.45 6.99 -27.71
CA GLN A 20 9.41 7.98 -27.23
C GLN A 20 10.11 7.40 -26.00
N LYS A 21 11.44 7.49 -25.96
CA LYS A 21 12.25 6.94 -24.87
C LYS A 21 12.69 8.06 -23.96
N TYR A 22 12.97 7.73 -22.71
CA TYR A 22 13.71 8.63 -21.85
C TYR A 22 15.21 8.42 -22.01
N THR A 23 15.96 9.50 -21.82
CA THR A 23 17.40 9.51 -21.65
C THR A 23 17.71 10.33 -20.42
N ILE A 24 18.36 9.74 -19.39
CA ILE A 24 18.84 10.48 -18.23
C ILE A 24 20.36 10.50 -18.32
N SER A 25 20.95 11.62 -18.68
CA SER A 25 22.40 11.83 -18.75
C SER A 25 22.87 12.58 -17.51
N GLY A 26 23.93 12.08 -16.86
CA GLY A 26 24.55 12.74 -15.72
C GLY A 26 25.97 13.19 -16.04
N SER A 27 26.34 14.40 -15.57
CA SER A 27 27.71 14.90 -15.49
C SER A 27 27.90 15.53 -14.12
N VAL A 28 28.45 14.73 -13.19
CA VAL A 28 28.42 15.03 -11.74
C VAL A 28 29.81 14.79 -11.14
N GLU A 29 30.34 15.83 -10.50
CA GLU A 29 31.60 15.75 -9.78
C GLU A 29 31.46 14.99 -8.46
N GLY A 30 32.54 14.35 -7.97
CA GLY A 30 32.57 13.66 -6.66
C GLY A 30 32.11 12.21 -6.67
N LEU A 31 31.70 11.65 -7.83
CA LEU A 31 31.42 10.23 -7.98
C LEU A 31 32.64 9.54 -8.60
N PRO A 32 33.31 8.61 -7.90
CA PRO A 32 34.44 7.85 -8.43
C PRO A 32 34.06 6.99 -9.64
N ASP A 33 35.00 6.79 -10.56
CA ASP A 33 34.83 5.83 -11.65
C ASP A 33 34.56 4.44 -11.10
N GLY A 34 33.66 3.70 -11.75
CA GLY A 34 33.22 2.39 -11.28
C GLY A 34 32.08 2.42 -10.24
N THR A 35 31.67 3.60 -9.78
CA THR A 35 30.49 3.71 -8.87
C THR A 35 29.24 3.20 -9.58
N LEU A 36 28.55 2.23 -8.97
CA LEU A 36 27.31 1.67 -9.49
C LEU A 36 26.11 2.52 -9.03
N LEU A 37 25.38 3.07 -9.99
CA LEU A 37 24.17 3.85 -9.77
C LEU A 37 22.94 3.02 -10.12
N GLN A 38 21.87 3.23 -9.37
CA GLN A 38 20.55 2.64 -9.61
C GLN A 38 19.52 3.74 -9.86
N LEU A 39 18.60 3.46 -10.78
CA LEU A 39 17.39 4.25 -11.04
C LEU A 39 16.21 3.51 -10.41
N THR A 40 15.68 3.99 -9.28
CA THR A 40 14.68 3.27 -8.49
C THR A 40 13.40 4.10 -8.35
N PRO A 41 12.20 3.54 -8.56
CA PRO A 41 10.94 4.23 -8.29
C PRO A 41 10.84 4.65 -6.81
N MET A 42 10.32 5.85 -6.56
CA MET A 42 9.98 6.31 -5.21
C MET A 42 8.70 5.61 -4.76
N SER A 43 8.74 4.92 -3.62
CA SER A 43 7.61 4.19 -3.05
C SER A 43 7.83 3.99 -1.54
N HIS A 44 6.80 3.66 -0.79
CA HIS A 44 6.90 3.19 0.60
C HIS A 44 7.52 1.77 0.68
N GLU A 45 7.35 0.98 -0.38
CA GLU A 45 7.95 -0.35 -0.48
C GLU A 45 9.29 -0.30 -1.19
N LYS A 46 10.11 -1.32 -0.97
CA LYS A 46 11.36 -1.49 -1.73
C LYS A 46 11.02 -1.93 -3.14
N GLU A 47 11.22 -1.04 -4.11
CA GLU A 47 11.04 -1.31 -5.53
C GLU A 47 12.32 -1.89 -6.14
N ALA A 48 12.16 -2.71 -7.18
CA ALA A 48 13.26 -3.12 -8.02
C ALA A 48 13.75 -1.90 -8.84
N PRO A 49 15.07 -1.74 -9.03
CA PRO A 49 15.58 -0.68 -9.89
C PRO A 49 15.12 -0.88 -11.34
N LEU A 50 14.74 0.21 -11.99
CA LEU A 50 14.40 0.25 -13.43
C LEU A 50 15.64 0.08 -14.31
N GLY A 51 16.80 0.42 -13.78
CA GLY A 51 18.07 0.29 -14.47
C GLY A 51 19.27 0.52 -13.55
N GLU A 52 20.41 0.05 -13.99
CA GLU A 52 21.71 0.26 -13.34
C GLU A 52 22.70 0.80 -14.38
N THR A 53 23.63 1.65 -13.94
CA THR A 53 24.71 2.16 -14.77
C THR A 53 25.94 2.41 -13.92
N THR A 54 27.11 2.47 -14.57
CA THR A 54 28.39 2.71 -13.90
C THR A 54 28.94 4.08 -14.30
N VAL A 55 29.42 4.83 -13.31
CA VAL A 55 30.07 6.13 -13.54
C VAL A 55 31.41 5.95 -14.24
N LYS A 56 31.67 6.76 -15.25
CA LYS A 56 32.93 6.88 -15.94
C LYS A 56 33.21 8.34 -16.26
N ASP A 57 34.38 8.84 -15.88
CA ASP A 57 34.78 10.24 -16.06
C ASP A 57 33.75 11.24 -15.53
N GLY A 58 33.14 10.92 -14.36
CA GLY A 58 32.05 11.71 -13.74
C GLY A 58 30.72 11.68 -14.50
N LYS A 59 30.58 10.80 -15.50
CA LYS A 59 29.38 10.72 -16.37
C LYS A 59 28.68 9.39 -16.20
N PHE A 60 27.36 9.42 -16.42
CA PHE A 60 26.51 8.23 -16.44
C PHE A 60 25.30 8.42 -17.38
N LEU A 61 24.67 7.32 -17.77
CA LEU A 61 23.54 7.31 -18.67
C LEU A 61 22.53 6.22 -18.29
N PHE A 62 21.25 6.60 -18.18
CA PHE A 62 20.13 5.64 -18.18
C PHE A 62 19.27 5.88 -19.40
N THR A 63 18.76 4.81 -20.01
CA THR A 63 17.84 4.89 -21.15
C THR A 63 16.74 3.85 -20.98
N GLY A 64 15.53 4.17 -21.42
CA GLY A 64 14.41 3.25 -21.34
C GLY A 64 13.12 3.86 -21.84
N THR A 65 12.00 3.25 -21.50
CA THR A 65 10.66 3.75 -21.82
C THR A 65 9.82 3.74 -20.54
N ALA A 66 9.22 4.87 -20.23
CA ALA A 66 8.26 5.00 -19.14
C ALA A 66 6.84 4.80 -19.71
N SER A 67 6.06 3.92 -19.10
CA SER A 67 4.64 3.74 -19.46
C SER A 67 3.75 4.87 -18.94
N GLU A 68 4.16 5.50 -17.85
CA GLU A 68 3.49 6.63 -17.20
C GLU A 68 4.50 7.43 -16.38
N PRO A 69 4.23 8.70 -16.05
CA PRO A 69 5.12 9.49 -15.21
C PRO A 69 5.20 8.93 -13.78
N ILE A 70 6.44 8.76 -13.31
CA ILE A 70 6.71 8.37 -11.90
C ILE A 70 7.90 9.16 -11.36
N CYS A 71 7.93 9.39 -10.06
CA CYS A 71 9.11 9.91 -9.38
C CYS A 71 10.14 8.79 -9.21
N VAL A 72 11.38 9.06 -9.56
CA VAL A 72 12.48 8.10 -9.43
C VAL A 72 13.65 8.74 -8.69
N HIS A 73 14.46 7.90 -8.10
CA HIS A 73 15.69 8.23 -7.41
C HIS A 73 16.89 7.70 -8.20
N VAL A 74 17.81 8.58 -8.52
CA VAL A 74 19.17 8.22 -8.96
C VAL A 74 20.03 8.18 -7.70
N GLY A 75 20.58 7.05 -7.34
CA GLY A 75 21.39 6.88 -6.15
C GLY A 75 22.50 5.87 -6.30
N VAL A 76 23.49 5.93 -5.42
CA VAL A 76 24.55 4.93 -5.34
C VAL A 76 23.99 3.66 -4.69
N LYS A 77 24.25 2.51 -5.30
CA LYS A 77 23.79 1.22 -4.77
C LYS A 77 24.28 1.01 -3.34
N ASP A 78 23.39 0.52 -2.49
CA ASP A 78 23.62 0.21 -1.07
C ASP A 78 24.14 1.41 -0.24
N ALA A 79 23.76 2.64 -0.62
CA ALA A 79 24.11 3.87 0.08
C ALA A 79 22.89 4.79 0.26
N TYR A 80 23.02 5.75 1.17
CA TYR A 80 22.01 6.79 1.37
C TYR A 80 22.25 8.02 0.49
N GLY A 81 21.16 8.75 0.24
CA GLY A 81 21.17 9.97 -0.53
C GLY A 81 20.94 9.74 -2.01
N VAL A 82 20.07 10.53 -2.57
CA VAL A 82 19.57 10.36 -3.94
C VAL A 82 19.31 11.71 -4.60
N CYS A 83 19.38 11.74 -5.92
CA CYS A 83 18.80 12.78 -6.75
C CYS A 83 17.40 12.33 -7.18
N ALA A 84 16.36 13.04 -6.76
CA ALA A 84 14.97 12.75 -7.12
C ALA A 84 14.56 13.52 -8.35
N LEU A 85 13.86 12.87 -9.28
CA LEU A 85 13.32 13.49 -10.50
C LEU A 85 12.07 12.75 -10.98
N MET A 86 11.30 13.42 -11.84
CA MET A 86 10.17 12.79 -12.53
C MET A 86 10.66 12.09 -13.79
N LEU A 87 10.36 10.79 -13.91
CA LEU A 87 10.62 10.01 -15.11
C LEU A 87 9.48 10.20 -16.10
N GLU A 88 9.81 10.75 -17.25
CA GLU A 88 8.95 10.91 -18.42
C GLU A 88 9.78 10.66 -19.67
N ASN A 89 9.14 10.33 -20.79
CA ASN A 89 9.85 10.00 -22.03
C ASN A 89 10.41 11.26 -22.72
N THR A 90 11.48 11.81 -22.15
CA THR A 90 12.22 12.98 -22.64
C THR A 90 13.70 12.86 -22.32
N ASP A 91 14.51 13.77 -22.84
CA ASP A 91 15.92 13.87 -22.49
C ASP A 91 16.09 14.71 -21.23
N ILE A 92 16.62 14.09 -20.18
CA ILE A 92 16.84 14.67 -18.84
C ILE A 92 18.34 14.76 -18.61
N SER A 93 18.81 15.87 -18.05
CA SER A 93 20.20 16.08 -17.70
C SER A 93 20.35 16.38 -16.21
N ILE A 94 21.31 15.72 -15.57
CA ILE A 94 21.70 15.91 -14.16
C ILE A 94 23.12 16.47 -14.14
N THR A 95 23.31 17.66 -13.56
CA THR A 95 24.62 18.31 -13.42
C THR A 95 24.86 18.77 -12.00
N GLY A 96 26.11 18.91 -11.58
CA GLY A 96 26.47 19.40 -10.25
C GLY A 96 27.53 18.55 -9.57
N SER A 97 27.43 18.40 -8.26
CA SER A 97 28.40 17.67 -7.45
C SER A 97 27.73 16.76 -6.43
N VAL A 98 28.46 15.75 -5.98
CA VAL A 98 28.07 14.83 -4.91
C VAL A 98 29.15 14.77 -3.87
N GLU A 99 28.77 14.91 -2.61
CA GLU A 99 29.67 14.82 -1.47
C GLU A 99 29.48 13.48 -0.74
N LYS A 100 30.57 12.72 -0.63
CA LYS A 100 30.56 11.43 0.09
C LYS A 100 30.79 11.66 1.58
N GLY A 101 29.95 11.08 2.41
CA GLY A 101 30.05 11.04 3.87
C GLY A 101 29.62 9.69 4.43
N LYS A 102 29.33 9.66 5.73
CA LYS A 102 28.78 8.51 6.44
C LYS A 102 27.47 8.88 7.09
N ALA A 103 26.53 7.94 7.10
CA ALA A 103 25.33 8.02 7.90
C ALA A 103 25.62 7.58 9.36
N TRP A 104 24.64 7.76 10.23
CA TRP A 104 24.72 7.42 11.66
C TRP A 104 25.00 5.93 11.95
N ASP A 105 24.62 5.04 11.03
CA ASP A 105 24.83 3.59 11.07
C ASP A 105 26.13 3.13 10.38
N GLY A 106 26.94 4.09 9.88
CA GLY A 106 28.21 3.81 9.21
C GLY A 106 28.10 3.48 7.73
N VAL A 107 26.88 3.41 7.17
CA VAL A 107 26.65 3.23 5.73
C VAL A 107 27.08 4.49 4.97
N ASP A 108 27.58 4.33 3.74
CA ASP A 108 27.95 5.46 2.88
C ASP A 108 26.71 6.32 2.61
N ARG A 109 26.91 7.64 2.67
CA ARG A 109 25.90 8.65 2.34
C ARG A 109 26.46 9.61 1.29
N TYR A 110 25.65 9.88 0.27
CA TYR A 110 25.98 10.81 -0.79
C TYR A 110 25.04 12.00 -0.76
N GLY A 111 25.57 13.20 -0.48
CA GLY A 111 24.82 14.47 -0.57
C GLY A 111 24.83 14.94 -2.01
N TRP A 112 23.66 14.90 -2.65
CA TRP A 112 23.49 15.33 -4.06
C TRP A 112 23.19 16.82 -4.10
N ASN A 113 24.18 17.62 -4.55
CA ASN A 113 24.02 19.04 -4.85
C ASN A 113 23.95 19.18 -6.38
N THR A 114 22.79 18.80 -6.94
CA THR A 114 22.61 18.63 -8.37
C THR A 114 21.42 19.42 -8.88
N HIS A 115 21.51 19.81 -10.16
CA HIS A 115 20.46 20.46 -10.90
C HIS A 115 19.97 19.54 -12.02
N VAL A 116 18.64 19.37 -12.11
CA VAL A 116 17.98 18.55 -13.13
C VAL A 116 17.33 19.47 -14.16
N THR A 117 17.52 19.17 -15.44
CA THR A 117 16.92 19.92 -16.55
C THR A 117 16.31 18.99 -17.60
N GLY A 118 15.44 19.49 -18.45
CA GLY A 118 14.80 18.73 -19.54
C GLY A 118 13.49 18.04 -19.18
N SER A 119 12.99 18.19 -17.94
CA SER A 119 11.72 17.64 -17.49
C SER A 119 10.88 18.71 -16.81
N THR A 120 9.78 19.10 -17.45
CA THR A 120 8.82 20.04 -16.85
C THR A 120 8.06 19.44 -15.67
N LEU A 121 7.91 18.11 -15.64
CA LEU A 121 7.33 17.44 -14.48
C LEU A 121 8.29 17.48 -13.27
N THR A 122 9.61 17.40 -13.51
CA THR A 122 10.60 17.58 -12.44
C THR A 122 10.54 19.00 -11.88
N ASP A 123 10.45 20.02 -12.71
CA ASP A 123 10.33 21.42 -12.26
C ASP A 123 9.09 21.60 -11.37
N LYS A 124 7.95 21.02 -11.77
CA LYS A 124 6.72 21.05 -10.97
C LYS A 124 6.89 20.26 -9.64
N PHE A 125 7.53 19.09 -9.68
CA PHE A 125 7.81 18.28 -8.49
C PHE A 125 8.68 19.04 -7.49
N LEU A 126 9.74 19.69 -7.94
CA LEU A 126 10.61 20.49 -7.09
C LEU A 126 9.88 21.67 -6.44
N GLY A 127 8.89 22.25 -7.12
CA GLY A 127 8.01 23.25 -6.51
C GLY A 127 7.24 22.71 -5.30
N PHE A 128 6.76 21.46 -5.33
CA PHE A 128 6.15 20.82 -4.18
C PHE A 128 7.16 20.50 -3.05
N VAL A 129 8.40 20.16 -3.42
CA VAL A 129 9.49 19.97 -2.44
C VAL A 129 9.79 21.30 -1.73
N GLU A 130 9.78 22.43 -2.41
CA GLU A 130 9.96 23.75 -1.79
C GLU A 130 8.84 24.07 -0.78
N GLU A 131 7.59 23.75 -1.09
CA GLU A 131 6.48 23.93 -0.13
C GLU A 131 6.70 23.06 1.14
N ARG A 132 7.20 21.85 0.98
CA ARG A 132 7.58 20.99 2.12
C ARG A 132 8.72 21.58 2.93
N ASN A 133 9.74 22.14 2.29
CA ASN A 133 10.89 22.76 2.97
C ASN A 133 10.47 23.98 3.82
N LYS A 134 9.40 24.68 3.47
CA LYS A 134 8.83 25.74 4.31
C LYS A 134 8.29 25.21 5.63
N LEU A 135 7.68 24.02 5.62
CA LEU A 135 7.21 23.34 6.83
C LEU A 135 8.38 22.87 7.70
N ASP A 136 9.46 22.39 7.10
CA ASP A 136 10.67 22.00 7.83
C ASP A 136 11.33 23.22 8.51
N LYS A 137 11.27 24.39 7.87
CA LYS A 137 11.71 25.63 8.51
C LYS A 137 10.85 25.97 9.72
N LEU A 138 9.52 25.89 9.63
CA LEU A 138 8.62 26.12 10.77
C LEU A 138 8.89 25.14 11.91
N TYR A 139 9.21 23.88 11.62
CA TYR A 139 9.62 22.88 12.60
C TYR A 139 10.89 23.29 13.34
N ASN A 140 11.90 23.72 12.61
CA ASN A 140 13.18 24.17 13.18
C ASN A 140 12.99 25.42 14.03
N ASP A 141 12.24 26.42 13.55
CA ASP A 141 11.94 27.65 14.29
C ASP A 141 11.18 27.33 15.61
N PHE A 142 10.25 26.37 15.59
CA PHE A 142 9.56 25.90 16.81
C PHE A 142 10.53 25.26 17.80
N HIS A 143 11.40 24.35 17.35
CA HIS A 143 12.36 23.67 18.21
C HIS A 143 13.40 24.64 18.78
N GLU A 144 13.90 25.58 17.98
CA GLU A 144 14.81 26.62 18.48
C GLU A 144 14.15 27.46 19.59
N LYS A 145 12.90 27.89 19.38
CA LYS A 145 12.16 28.71 20.36
C LYS A 145 11.86 27.97 21.65
N TYR A 146 11.52 26.71 21.61
CA TYR A 146 11.06 25.94 22.77
C TYR A 146 12.06 24.90 23.28
N ASN A 147 13.32 24.93 22.82
CA ASN A 147 14.33 23.93 23.17
C ASN A 147 14.47 23.70 24.67
N SER A 148 14.56 24.78 25.46
CA SER A 148 14.71 24.71 26.90
C SER A 148 13.51 24.04 27.61
N VAL A 149 12.29 24.29 27.11
CA VAL A 149 11.05 23.70 27.63
C VAL A 149 11.00 22.20 27.30
N ILE A 150 11.40 21.85 26.10
CA ILE A 150 11.48 20.46 25.61
C ILE A 150 12.52 19.66 26.41
N GLU A 151 13.71 20.21 26.61
CA GLU A 151 14.76 19.58 27.43
C GLU A 151 14.31 19.37 28.88
N LYS A 152 13.65 20.39 29.47
CA LYS A 152 13.09 20.29 30.82
C LYS A 152 12.01 19.21 30.90
N GLN A 153 11.10 19.13 29.92
CA GLN A 153 10.09 18.06 29.82
C GLN A 153 10.73 16.67 29.81
N HIS A 154 11.80 16.49 29.05
CA HIS A 154 12.49 15.20 28.94
C HIS A 154 13.26 14.82 30.22
N SER A 155 13.69 15.80 31.01
CA SER A 155 14.42 15.56 32.25
C SER A 155 13.53 15.19 33.44
N LEU A 156 12.24 15.54 33.40
CA LEU A 156 11.28 15.35 34.50
C LEU A 156 10.52 14.05 34.39
N LYS A 157 10.08 13.49 35.54
CA LYS A 157 9.28 12.25 35.60
C LYS A 157 8.21 12.34 36.70
N GLY A 158 7.18 11.48 36.60
CA GLY A 158 6.17 11.32 37.64
C GLY A 158 5.44 12.62 37.99
N GLU A 159 5.37 12.94 39.29
CA GLU A 159 4.63 14.11 39.79
C GLU A 159 5.24 15.43 39.34
N GLU A 160 6.57 15.51 39.24
CA GLU A 160 7.27 16.74 38.79
C GLU A 160 6.92 17.06 37.33
N LEU A 161 6.88 16.06 36.45
CA LEU A 161 6.42 16.23 35.07
C LEU A 161 4.95 16.64 35.00
N ASN A 162 4.09 16.06 35.85
CA ASN A 162 2.69 16.43 35.92
C ASN A 162 2.46 17.87 36.42
N ALA A 163 3.28 18.31 37.36
CA ALA A 163 3.28 19.70 37.82
C ALA A 163 3.78 20.67 36.72
N PHE A 164 4.87 20.32 36.05
CA PHE A 164 5.41 21.09 34.94
C PHE A 164 4.42 21.28 33.79
N LYS A 165 3.70 20.21 33.40
CA LYS A 165 2.65 20.27 32.35
C LYS A 165 1.51 21.27 32.67
N LYS A 166 1.36 21.71 33.91
CA LYS A 166 0.36 22.70 34.32
C LYS A 166 0.88 24.14 34.23
N THR A 167 2.16 24.36 34.03
CA THR A 167 2.77 25.69 33.91
C THR A 167 2.38 26.36 32.58
N ASP A 168 2.37 27.70 32.61
CA ASP A 168 2.03 28.49 31.41
C ASP A 168 3.10 28.34 30.32
N GLU A 169 4.37 28.14 30.72
CA GLU A 169 5.48 27.88 29.83
C GLU A 169 5.25 26.58 28.99
N TYR A 170 4.86 25.49 29.67
CA TYR A 170 4.56 24.23 29.01
C TYR A 170 3.32 24.32 28.13
N LYS A 171 2.25 24.97 28.60
CA LYS A 171 1.01 25.16 27.81
C LYS A 171 1.28 25.96 26.56
N ALA A 172 2.06 27.05 26.64
CA ALA A 172 2.41 27.84 25.45
C ALA A 172 3.19 27.02 24.40
N MET A 173 4.10 26.14 24.84
CA MET A 173 4.80 25.22 23.96
C MET A 173 3.82 24.21 23.33
N ALA A 174 2.96 23.58 24.14
CA ALA A 174 2.01 22.57 23.65
C ALA A 174 0.97 23.16 22.68
N ASP A 175 0.50 24.37 22.91
CA ASP A 175 -0.39 25.09 22.00
C ASP A 175 0.31 25.40 20.66
N ALA A 176 1.57 25.88 20.72
CA ALA A 176 2.36 26.16 19.54
C ALA A 176 2.69 24.87 18.74
N GLU A 177 2.96 23.75 19.42
CA GLU A 177 3.15 22.44 18.81
C GLU A 177 1.88 21.96 18.10
N SER A 178 0.73 22.08 18.78
CA SER A 178 -0.58 21.75 18.21
C SER A 178 -0.87 22.58 16.96
N ASP A 179 -0.62 23.88 16.99
CA ASP A 179 -0.85 24.77 15.85
C ASP A 179 0.12 24.50 14.68
N PHE A 180 1.36 24.11 14.99
CA PHE A 180 2.31 23.64 13.99
C PHE A 180 1.78 22.40 13.28
N PHE A 181 1.38 21.34 14.00
CA PHE A 181 0.86 20.11 13.40
C PHE A 181 -0.41 20.34 12.59
N LYS A 182 -1.34 21.17 13.07
CA LYS A 182 -2.53 21.58 12.29
C LYS A 182 -2.15 22.29 10.97
N THR A 183 -1.11 23.12 11.02
CA THR A 183 -0.61 23.82 9.83
C THR A 183 -0.01 22.85 8.84
N VAL A 184 0.82 21.89 9.31
CA VAL A 184 1.38 20.82 8.47
C VAL A 184 0.26 20.02 7.82
N GLU A 185 -0.67 19.51 8.62
CA GLU A 185 -1.80 18.69 8.13
C GLU A 185 -2.62 19.45 7.07
N ARG A 186 -3.01 20.69 7.36
CA ARG A 186 -3.80 21.52 6.42
C ARG A 186 -3.03 21.77 5.13
N THR A 187 -1.73 22.09 5.20
CA THR A 187 -0.91 22.40 4.03
C THR A 187 -0.72 21.15 3.17
N LEU A 188 -0.33 20.01 3.76
CA LEU A 188 -0.08 18.79 3.02
C LEU A 188 -1.38 18.21 2.42
N ASN A 189 -2.47 18.19 3.19
CA ASN A 189 -3.78 17.76 2.68
C ASN A 189 -4.28 18.69 1.56
N GLY A 190 -4.05 20.00 1.69
CA GLY A 190 -4.34 20.96 0.62
C GLY A 190 -3.60 20.61 -0.66
N LEU A 191 -2.27 20.45 -0.61
CA LEU A 191 -1.45 20.09 -1.78
C LEU A 191 -1.90 18.77 -2.42
N ILE A 192 -2.24 17.77 -1.62
CA ILE A 192 -2.74 16.48 -2.12
C ILE A 192 -4.10 16.65 -2.83
N LEU A 193 -5.06 17.31 -2.19
CA LEU A 193 -6.43 17.43 -2.68
C LEU A 193 -6.58 18.44 -3.82
N ASP A 194 -5.76 19.47 -3.87
CA ASP A 194 -5.71 20.41 -5.02
C ASP A 194 -5.22 19.70 -6.30
N ASN A 195 -4.55 18.57 -6.17
CA ASN A 195 -4.07 17.74 -7.27
C ASN A 195 -4.81 16.39 -7.41
N LYS A 196 -5.98 16.23 -6.79
CA LYS A 196 -6.74 14.98 -6.70
C LYS A 196 -7.19 14.37 -8.02
N ASP A 197 -7.22 15.17 -9.09
CA ASP A 197 -7.73 14.75 -10.39
C ASP A 197 -6.64 14.18 -11.32
N THR A 198 -5.39 14.16 -10.86
CA THR A 198 -4.24 13.68 -11.64
C THR A 198 -3.36 12.78 -10.78
N PHE A 199 -2.35 12.14 -11.40
CA PHE A 199 -1.37 11.31 -10.70
C PHE A 199 -0.59 12.05 -9.59
N TRP A 200 -0.60 13.40 -9.61
CA TRP A 200 0.07 14.22 -8.60
C TRP A 200 -0.51 14.04 -7.20
N GLY A 201 -1.83 13.89 -7.07
CA GLY A 201 -2.47 13.69 -5.76
C GLY A 201 -1.93 12.46 -5.02
N PRO A 202 -2.03 11.24 -5.60
CA PRO A 202 -1.48 10.04 -4.99
C PRO A 202 0.06 10.06 -4.86
N LEU A 203 0.79 10.71 -5.79
CA LEU A 203 2.24 10.88 -5.67
C LEU A 203 2.60 11.73 -4.45
N LEU A 204 1.95 12.89 -4.27
CA LEU A 204 2.19 13.76 -3.13
C LEU A 204 1.81 13.08 -1.80
N ALA A 205 0.73 12.29 -1.78
CA ALA A 205 0.41 11.49 -0.61
C ALA A 205 1.55 10.51 -0.27
N THR A 206 2.11 9.81 -1.28
CA THR A 206 3.25 8.90 -1.08
C THR A 206 4.52 9.66 -0.65
N GLN A 207 4.74 10.87 -1.16
CA GLN A 207 5.90 11.70 -0.82
C GLN A 207 5.86 12.23 0.61
N TYR A 208 4.66 12.59 1.09
CA TYR A 208 4.52 13.29 2.37
C TYR A 208 4.18 12.40 3.55
N MET A 209 3.68 11.21 3.30
CA MET A 209 3.34 10.22 4.31
C MET A 209 4.35 9.08 4.26
N SER A 210 4.79 8.58 5.40
CA SER A 210 5.74 7.46 5.47
C SER A 210 5.07 6.10 5.25
N TYR A 211 3.76 6.03 5.42
CA TYR A 211 2.88 4.87 5.21
C TYR A 211 1.44 5.32 5.14
N PHE A 212 0.56 4.47 4.62
CA PHE A 212 -0.88 4.73 4.62
C PHE A 212 -1.58 3.89 5.68
N SER A 213 -2.36 4.54 6.53
CA SER A 213 -3.27 3.90 7.49
C SER A 213 -4.71 3.96 6.97
N PRO A 214 -5.66 3.23 7.58
CA PRO A 214 -7.06 3.24 7.15
C PRO A 214 -7.71 4.64 7.08
N GLU A 215 -7.22 5.62 7.83
CA GLU A 215 -7.73 6.99 7.81
C GLU A 215 -7.55 7.67 6.44
N GLN A 216 -6.46 7.35 5.71
CA GLN A 216 -6.22 7.89 4.38
C GLN A 216 -7.16 7.34 3.29
N ARG A 217 -8.03 6.36 3.61
CA ARG A 217 -9.07 5.87 2.68
C ARG A 217 -10.03 6.99 2.27
N GLU A 218 -10.34 7.93 3.16
CA GLU A 218 -11.19 9.07 2.84
C GLU A 218 -10.53 10.01 1.82
N VAL A 219 -9.23 10.24 1.94
CA VAL A 219 -8.44 11.01 0.97
C VAL A 219 -8.41 10.29 -0.37
N TYR A 220 -8.10 8.99 -0.37
CA TYR A 220 -8.09 8.17 -1.59
C TYR A 220 -9.42 8.18 -2.33
N ASN A 221 -10.54 8.11 -1.60
CA ASN A 221 -11.88 8.10 -2.21
C ASN A 221 -12.20 9.40 -2.97
N GLN A 222 -11.59 10.54 -2.58
CA GLN A 222 -11.75 11.82 -3.26
C GLN A 222 -10.97 11.95 -4.57
N PHE A 223 -10.02 11.06 -4.83
CA PHE A 223 -9.27 11.06 -6.09
C PHE A 223 -10.18 10.68 -7.27
N SER A 224 -9.92 11.28 -8.43
CA SER A 224 -10.56 10.89 -9.69
C SER A 224 -10.18 9.46 -10.11
N ASP A 225 -10.90 8.90 -11.08
CA ASP A 225 -10.56 7.59 -11.65
C ASP A 225 -9.20 7.62 -12.36
N GLU A 226 -8.83 8.75 -12.98
CA GLU A 226 -7.52 8.97 -13.58
C GLU A 226 -6.42 8.89 -12.51
N ALA A 227 -6.55 9.65 -11.43
CA ALA A 227 -5.60 9.63 -10.32
C ALA A 227 -5.47 8.24 -9.68
N LYS A 228 -6.60 7.54 -9.45
CA LYS A 228 -6.65 6.17 -8.90
C LYS A 228 -6.01 5.14 -9.83
N SER A 229 -6.12 5.33 -11.15
CA SER A 229 -5.54 4.42 -12.15
C SER A 229 -4.05 4.64 -12.38
N SER A 230 -3.47 5.76 -11.93
CA SER A 230 -2.04 6.05 -11.99
C SER A 230 -1.21 5.06 -11.18
N TRP A 231 0.10 4.98 -11.43
CA TRP A 231 1.01 4.10 -10.69
C TRP A 231 0.91 4.32 -9.18
N TYR A 232 0.95 5.58 -8.74
CA TYR A 232 0.82 5.95 -7.32
C TYR A 232 -0.57 5.65 -6.76
N GLY A 233 -1.63 5.88 -7.54
CA GLY A 233 -3.00 5.53 -7.13
C GLY A 233 -3.17 4.04 -6.90
N ARG A 234 -2.59 3.20 -7.77
CA ARG A 234 -2.59 1.74 -7.61
C ARG A 234 -1.76 1.28 -6.40
N LYS A 235 -0.56 1.88 -6.17
CA LYS A 235 0.28 1.60 -5.00
C LYS A 235 -0.42 1.98 -3.71
N MET A 236 -0.98 3.18 -3.63
CA MET A 236 -1.75 3.65 -2.47
C MET A 236 -2.96 2.73 -2.20
N LYS A 237 -3.68 2.31 -3.25
CA LYS A 237 -4.77 1.34 -3.11
C LYS A 237 -4.30 0.01 -2.51
N ALA A 238 -3.19 -0.53 -3.02
CA ALA A 238 -2.66 -1.80 -2.55
C ALA A 238 -2.23 -1.75 -1.06
N GLU A 239 -1.70 -0.61 -0.61
CA GLU A 239 -1.31 -0.40 0.78
C GLU A 239 -2.52 -0.14 1.69
N LEU A 240 -3.50 0.67 1.25
CA LEU A 240 -4.73 0.98 2.01
C LEU A 240 -5.67 -0.22 2.13
N TRP A 241 -5.66 -1.11 1.16
CA TRP A 241 -6.45 -2.33 1.12
C TRP A 241 -5.54 -3.51 0.74
N PRO A 242 -4.62 -3.92 1.62
CA PRO A 242 -3.81 -5.10 1.37
C PRO A 242 -4.72 -6.32 1.14
N ALA A 243 -4.26 -7.27 0.36
CA ALA A 243 -5.02 -8.48 0.08
C ALA A 243 -5.52 -9.12 1.38
N GLY A 244 -6.83 -9.36 1.47
CA GLY A 244 -7.48 -9.83 2.69
C GLY A 244 -8.04 -8.75 3.61
N SER A 245 -7.94 -7.46 3.26
CA SER A 245 -8.58 -6.38 4.03
C SER A 245 -10.06 -6.22 3.68
N VAL A 246 -10.85 -5.73 4.63
CA VAL A 246 -12.26 -5.38 4.43
C VAL A 246 -12.41 -4.44 3.21
N GLY A 247 -13.34 -4.79 2.30
CA GLY A 247 -13.56 -4.11 1.02
C GLY A 247 -12.74 -4.65 -0.16
N GLN A 248 -11.80 -5.60 0.04
CA GLN A 248 -11.08 -6.29 -1.02
C GLN A 248 -11.69 -7.65 -1.32
N SER A 249 -11.51 -8.11 -2.57
CA SER A 249 -11.88 -9.46 -2.94
C SER A 249 -10.92 -10.48 -2.33
N ILE A 250 -11.49 -11.57 -1.79
CA ILE A 250 -10.70 -12.70 -1.32
C ILE A 250 -10.04 -13.42 -2.52
N PRO A 251 -8.94 -14.17 -2.30
CA PRO A 251 -8.39 -15.04 -3.31
C PRO A 251 -9.44 -16.04 -3.81
N MET A 252 -9.45 -16.29 -5.11
CA MET A 252 -10.31 -17.33 -5.69
C MET A 252 -9.77 -18.70 -5.30
N PHE A 253 -10.63 -19.59 -4.79
CA PHE A 253 -10.23 -20.90 -4.32
C PHE A 253 -11.21 -22.00 -4.74
N THR A 254 -10.73 -23.23 -4.67
CA THR A 254 -11.52 -24.44 -4.92
C THR A 254 -11.27 -25.43 -3.78
N LEU A 255 -12.32 -25.93 -3.19
CA LEU A 255 -12.29 -26.96 -2.14
C LEU A 255 -12.74 -28.30 -2.74
N LYS A 256 -12.27 -29.39 -2.15
CA LYS A 256 -12.73 -30.75 -2.52
C LYS A 256 -13.37 -31.40 -1.31
N ASP A 257 -14.51 -32.04 -1.53
CA ASP A 257 -15.13 -32.89 -0.51
C ASP A 257 -14.40 -34.25 -0.38
N GLU A 258 -14.87 -35.09 0.51
CA GLU A 258 -14.31 -36.42 0.75
C GLU A 258 -14.39 -37.35 -0.48
N ALA A 259 -15.35 -37.13 -1.36
CA ALA A 259 -15.51 -37.87 -2.61
C ALA A 259 -14.63 -37.30 -3.74
N GLY A 260 -13.87 -36.23 -3.50
CA GLY A 260 -13.02 -35.56 -4.47
C GLY A 260 -13.77 -34.59 -5.39
N LYS A 261 -15.06 -34.34 -5.14
CA LYS A 261 -15.83 -33.36 -5.91
C LYS A 261 -15.37 -31.95 -5.56
N ALA A 262 -15.06 -31.17 -6.58
CA ALA A 262 -14.58 -29.80 -6.45
C ALA A 262 -15.75 -28.81 -6.33
N PHE A 263 -15.55 -27.79 -5.46
CA PHE A 263 -16.47 -26.67 -5.23
C PHE A 263 -15.69 -25.37 -5.27
N THR A 264 -16.03 -24.49 -6.20
CA THR A 264 -15.49 -23.12 -6.21
C THR A 264 -16.22 -22.26 -5.20
N PHE A 265 -15.62 -21.13 -4.79
CA PHE A 265 -16.30 -20.16 -3.93
C PHE A 265 -17.66 -19.72 -4.51
N GLN A 266 -17.74 -19.46 -5.82
CA GLN A 266 -18.99 -19.05 -6.49
C GLN A 266 -20.09 -20.10 -6.37
N GLN A 267 -19.74 -21.38 -6.44
CA GLN A 267 -20.71 -22.47 -6.26
C GLN A 267 -21.20 -22.53 -4.79
N LEU A 268 -20.30 -22.31 -3.82
CA LEU A 268 -20.65 -22.27 -2.39
C LEU A 268 -21.48 -21.03 -2.04
N ALA A 269 -21.23 -19.91 -2.70
CA ALA A 269 -21.96 -18.66 -2.50
C ALA A 269 -23.25 -18.54 -3.33
N GLN A 270 -23.55 -19.54 -4.20
CA GLN A 270 -24.71 -19.47 -5.09
C GLN A 270 -26.02 -19.33 -4.31
N GLY A 271 -26.78 -18.26 -4.63
CA GLY A 271 -28.05 -17.93 -3.95
C GLY A 271 -27.91 -17.38 -2.55
N LYS A 272 -26.69 -17.08 -2.12
CA LYS A 272 -26.39 -16.45 -0.83
C LYS A 272 -26.05 -14.97 -1.03
N LYS A 273 -26.24 -14.18 0.04
CA LYS A 273 -25.85 -12.77 0.09
C LYS A 273 -24.50 -12.62 0.78
N TYR A 274 -24.27 -13.42 1.83
CA TYR A 274 -23.05 -13.40 2.64
C TYR A 274 -22.63 -14.81 3.00
N VAL A 275 -21.32 -15.04 3.02
CA VAL A 275 -20.68 -16.31 3.38
C VAL A 275 -19.67 -16.05 4.50
N LEU A 276 -19.76 -16.78 5.59
CA LEU A 276 -18.73 -16.82 6.61
C LEU A 276 -17.75 -17.94 6.28
N ILE A 277 -16.51 -17.60 5.93
CA ILE A 277 -15.42 -18.55 5.76
C ILE A 277 -14.75 -18.68 7.13
N ASP A 278 -14.76 -19.89 7.70
CA ASP A 278 -14.24 -20.19 9.03
C ASP A 278 -13.06 -21.16 8.94
N PHE A 279 -11.85 -20.66 9.14
CA PHE A 279 -10.66 -21.49 9.27
C PHE A 279 -10.52 -21.95 10.72
N TRP A 280 -10.54 -23.27 10.92
CA TRP A 280 -10.55 -23.89 12.23
C TRP A 280 -9.73 -25.17 12.30
N ALA A 281 -9.70 -25.84 13.47
CA ALA A 281 -9.14 -27.18 13.62
C ALA A 281 -9.81 -27.93 14.79
N SER A 282 -9.80 -29.25 14.73
CA SER A 282 -10.38 -30.09 15.76
C SER A 282 -9.75 -29.90 17.18
N TRP A 283 -8.47 -29.58 17.20
CA TRP A 283 -7.69 -29.27 18.40
C TRP A 283 -7.79 -27.81 18.88
N CYS A 284 -8.43 -26.94 18.10
CA CYS A 284 -8.53 -25.51 18.41
C CYS A 284 -9.67 -25.24 19.40
N MET A 285 -9.36 -25.17 20.69
CA MET A 285 -10.36 -24.87 21.72
C MET A 285 -11.09 -23.54 21.56
N PRO A 286 -10.42 -22.43 21.19
CA PRO A 286 -11.12 -21.16 20.89
C PRO A 286 -12.10 -21.28 19.72
N CYS A 287 -11.75 -22.04 18.66
CA CYS A 287 -12.64 -22.28 17.53
C CYS A 287 -13.91 -23.04 18.00
N ARG A 288 -13.73 -24.09 18.78
CA ARG A 288 -14.85 -24.88 19.31
C ARG A 288 -15.76 -24.07 20.25
N LYS A 289 -15.21 -23.09 20.98
CA LYS A 289 -16.00 -22.17 21.80
C LYS A 289 -16.86 -21.21 20.98
N GLU A 290 -16.43 -20.89 19.76
CA GLU A 290 -17.18 -20.00 18.84
C GLU A 290 -18.30 -20.74 18.09
N ILE A 291 -18.18 -22.05 17.85
CA ILE A 291 -19.17 -22.86 17.12
C ILE A 291 -20.62 -22.67 17.61
N PRO A 292 -20.94 -22.63 18.91
CA PRO A 292 -22.31 -22.39 19.37
C PRO A 292 -22.89 -21.05 18.91
N ASN A 293 -22.06 -20.00 18.84
CA ASN A 293 -22.47 -18.71 18.30
C ASN A 293 -22.72 -18.81 16.78
N VAL A 294 -21.79 -19.39 16.03
CA VAL A 294 -21.94 -19.58 14.57
C VAL A 294 -23.21 -20.37 14.25
N LYS A 295 -23.49 -21.46 14.98
CA LYS A 295 -24.73 -22.24 14.83
C LYS A 295 -25.98 -21.37 15.01
N ARG A 296 -26.01 -20.56 16.08
CA ARG A 296 -27.14 -19.65 16.33
C ARG A 296 -27.33 -18.66 15.18
N GLN A 297 -26.25 -18.04 14.68
CA GLN A 297 -26.33 -17.12 13.56
C GLN A 297 -26.75 -17.84 12.27
N TYR A 298 -26.23 -19.03 12.02
CA TYR A 298 -26.60 -19.84 10.86
C TYR A 298 -28.10 -20.15 10.86
N GLU A 299 -28.66 -20.63 11.96
CA GLU A 299 -30.10 -20.91 12.08
C GLU A 299 -30.96 -19.67 11.87
N LEU A 300 -30.55 -18.50 12.35
CA LEU A 300 -31.29 -17.25 12.21
C LEU A 300 -31.28 -16.70 10.78
N TYR A 301 -30.21 -16.93 10.02
CA TYR A 301 -29.98 -16.22 8.75
C TYR A 301 -29.81 -17.11 7.52
N LYS A 302 -29.72 -18.45 7.62
CA LYS A 302 -29.56 -19.37 6.48
C LYS A 302 -30.63 -19.19 5.41
N ASN A 303 -31.87 -18.91 5.79
CA ASN A 303 -32.99 -18.65 4.89
C ASN A 303 -33.06 -17.18 4.41
N LYS A 304 -32.21 -16.28 4.92
CA LYS A 304 -32.07 -14.89 4.50
C LYS A 304 -30.88 -14.63 3.59
N GLY A 305 -30.16 -15.70 3.22
CA GLY A 305 -29.00 -15.64 2.33
C GLY A 305 -27.65 -15.68 3.04
N PHE A 306 -27.60 -16.18 4.26
CA PHE A 306 -26.34 -16.46 4.97
C PHE A 306 -25.89 -17.91 4.76
N GLU A 307 -24.60 -18.11 4.57
CA GLU A 307 -23.96 -19.41 4.54
C GLU A 307 -22.70 -19.43 5.41
N VAL A 308 -22.32 -20.60 5.85
CA VAL A 308 -21.03 -20.83 6.51
C VAL A 308 -20.26 -21.87 5.70
N VAL A 309 -18.98 -21.67 5.53
CA VAL A 309 -18.05 -22.63 4.92
C VAL A 309 -16.88 -22.79 5.87
N SER A 310 -16.80 -23.92 6.57
CA SER A 310 -15.68 -24.20 7.47
C SER A 310 -14.57 -24.95 6.73
N ILE A 311 -13.32 -24.48 6.89
CA ILE A 311 -12.11 -25.03 6.30
C ILE A 311 -11.16 -25.42 7.42
N SER A 312 -10.99 -26.71 7.62
CA SER A 312 -10.09 -27.23 8.65
C SER A 312 -8.63 -27.25 8.15
N ILE A 313 -7.72 -26.90 9.07
CA ILE A 313 -6.26 -27.02 8.90
C ILE A 313 -5.71 -28.26 9.63
N ASP A 314 -6.55 -29.20 10.01
CA ASP A 314 -6.09 -30.45 10.63
C ASP A 314 -5.14 -31.22 9.70
N ARG A 315 -4.10 -31.81 10.29
CA ARG A 315 -3.24 -32.77 9.57
C ARG A 315 -3.82 -34.18 9.57
N ASN A 316 -4.73 -34.46 10.52
CA ASN A 316 -5.38 -35.76 10.68
C ASN A 316 -6.84 -35.66 10.27
N ALA A 317 -7.17 -36.19 9.11
CA ALA A 317 -8.53 -36.22 8.58
C ALA A 317 -9.53 -36.95 9.49
N ALA A 318 -9.11 -38.00 10.20
CA ALA A 318 -10.00 -38.73 11.14
C ALA A 318 -10.37 -37.88 12.36
N ALA A 319 -9.43 -37.09 12.89
CA ALA A 319 -9.68 -36.13 13.98
C ALA A 319 -10.66 -35.04 13.57
N TRP A 320 -10.44 -34.44 12.34
CA TRP A 320 -11.37 -33.49 11.75
C TRP A 320 -12.80 -34.06 11.63
N LYS A 321 -12.94 -35.22 10.97
CA LYS A 321 -14.25 -35.89 10.79
C LYS A 321 -14.96 -36.14 12.11
N LYS A 322 -14.22 -36.61 13.13
CA LYS A 322 -14.74 -36.83 14.47
C LYS A 322 -15.26 -35.50 15.05
N ALA A 323 -14.49 -34.43 14.97
CA ALA A 323 -14.88 -33.13 15.49
C ALA A 323 -16.10 -32.54 14.77
N VAL A 324 -16.16 -32.61 13.42
CA VAL A 324 -17.34 -32.19 12.64
C VAL A 324 -18.61 -32.92 13.11
N LYS A 325 -18.52 -34.23 13.38
CA LYS A 325 -19.64 -35.02 13.88
C LYS A 325 -20.00 -34.67 15.34
N GLU A 326 -19.02 -34.53 16.22
CA GLU A 326 -19.22 -34.11 17.61
C GLU A 326 -19.90 -32.76 17.71
N GLU A 327 -19.41 -31.79 16.93
CA GLU A 327 -19.98 -30.45 16.87
C GLU A 327 -21.25 -30.35 16.01
N GLN A 328 -21.70 -31.43 15.35
CA GLN A 328 -22.92 -31.45 14.53
C GLN A 328 -23.00 -30.24 13.58
N LEU A 329 -21.95 -30.00 12.82
CA LEU A 329 -21.89 -28.88 11.90
C LEU A 329 -22.80 -29.16 10.68
N GLN A 330 -23.77 -28.28 10.41
CA GLN A 330 -24.81 -28.47 9.39
C GLN A 330 -24.49 -27.79 8.04
N TRP A 331 -23.39 -27.08 7.95
CA TRP A 331 -22.95 -26.35 6.75
C TRP A 331 -21.76 -27.04 6.09
N PRO A 332 -21.35 -26.61 4.86
CA PRO A 332 -20.21 -27.18 4.15
C PRO A 332 -18.92 -27.16 4.98
N ASN A 333 -18.28 -28.31 5.13
CA ASN A 333 -17.03 -28.48 5.86
C ASN A 333 -15.99 -29.16 4.97
N PHE A 334 -14.78 -28.60 4.96
CA PHE A 334 -13.69 -29.08 4.12
C PHE A 334 -12.39 -29.17 4.93
N LEU A 335 -11.47 -30.00 4.46
CA LEU A 335 -10.12 -30.11 4.98
C LEU A 335 -9.16 -29.61 3.89
N SER A 336 -8.51 -28.48 4.08
CA SER A 336 -7.58 -27.92 3.10
C SER A 336 -6.54 -26.99 3.73
N ASN A 337 -5.32 -27.49 3.88
CA ASN A 337 -4.17 -26.65 4.22
C ASN A 337 -3.75 -25.78 3.03
N GLU A 338 -3.92 -26.23 1.79
CA GLU A 338 -3.59 -25.47 0.59
C GLU A 338 -4.37 -24.15 0.52
N VAL A 339 -5.69 -24.18 0.78
CA VAL A 339 -6.52 -22.96 0.78
C VAL A 339 -6.15 -22.09 1.97
N ALA A 340 -5.85 -22.66 3.14
CA ALA A 340 -5.39 -21.88 4.30
C ALA A 340 -4.06 -21.15 3.99
N ASP A 341 -3.12 -21.80 3.30
CA ASP A 341 -1.86 -21.20 2.86
C ASP A 341 -2.10 -20.07 1.83
N GLN A 342 -3.03 -20.28 0.89
CA GLN A 342 -3.44 -19.26 -0.08
C GLN A 342 -4.00 -18.00 0.60
N PHE A 343 -4.75 -18.18 1.69
CA PHE A 343 -5.25 -17.08 2.53
C PHE A 343 -4.23 -16.56 3.54
N LYS A 344 -3.01 -17.12 3.58
CA LYS A 344 -1.94 -16.79 4.53
C LYS A 344 -2.40 -16.89 5.98
N VAL A 345 -3.23 -17.89 6.30
CA VAL A 345 -3.74 -18.14 7.66
C VAL A 345 -2.59 -18.55 8.56
N LYS A 346 -2.25 -17.71 9.53
CA LYS A 346 -1.14 -17.94 10.48
C LYS A 346 -1.59 -18.62 11.78
N SER A 347 -2.85 -18.49 12.11
CA SER A 347 -3.45 -19.02 13.34
C SER A 347 -4.94 -19.26 13.16
N VAL A 348 -5.54 -20.09 14.00
CA VAL A 348 -6.99 -20.35 14.07
C VAL A 348 -7.52 -20.01 15.46
N PRO A 349 -8.75 -19.49 15.60
CA PRO A 349 -9.72 -19.23 14.53
C PRO A 349 -9.34 -18.02 13.66
N THR A 350 -9.49 -18.15 12.35
CA THR A 350 -9.50 -17.03 11.41
C THR A 350 -10.83 -17.05 10.68
N MET A 351 -11.62 -16.00 10.83
CA MET A 351 -12.98 -15.91 10.31
C MET A 351 -13.11 -14.71 9.36
N LEU A 352 -13.70 -14.94 8.18
CA LEU A 352 -13.87 -13.95 7.13
C LEU A 352 -15.34 -13.92 6.70
N LEU A 353 -16.04 -12.82 6.94
CA LEU A 353 -17.37 -12.60 6.39
C LEU A 353 -17.23 -11.92 5.04
N VAL A 354 -17.73 -12.56 3.97
CA VAL A 354 -17.66 -12.04 2.61
C VAL A 354 -19.04 -11.91 1.98
N ASP A 355 -19.20 -11.02 1.01
CA ASP A 355 -20.40 -10.98 0.19
C ASP A 355 -20.40 -12.09 -0.88
N ALA A 356 -21.49 -12.20 -1.66
CA ALA A 356 -21.63 -13.20 -2.72
C ALA A 356 -20.59 -13.07 -3.85
N ASN A 357 -19.95 -11.90 -4.00
CA ASN A 357 -18.91 -11.64 -4.98
C ASN A 357 -17.50 -11.94 -4.43
N GLY A 358 -17.42 -12.36 -3.15
CA GLY A 358 -16.15 -12.60 -2.47
C GLY A 358 -15.47 -11.35 -1.94
N VAL A 359 -16.19 -10.24 -1.78
CA VAL A 359 -15.65 -9.02 -1.15
C VAL A 359 -15.74 -9.17 0.36
N LEU A 360 -14.61 -8.97 1.06
CA LEU A 360 -14.51 -9.08 2.51
C LEU A 360 -15.29 -7.95 3.20
N VAL A 361 -16.21 -8.32 4.09
CA VAL A 361 -17.11 -7.40 4.82
C VAL A 361 -16.68 -7.24 6.29
N ALA A 362 -16.17 -8.30 6.90
CA ALA A 362 -15.62 -8.30 8.25
C ALA A 362 -14.64 -9.46 8.41
N GLU A 363 -13.66 -9.32 9.30
CA GLU A 363 -12.66 -10.34 9.56
C GLU A 363 -12.36 -10.52 11.05
N ASN A 364 -11.89 -11.71 11.41
CA ASN A 364 -11.38 -12.06 12.72
C ASN A 364 -12.35 -11.65 13.85
N GLU A 365 -11.95 -10.73 14.73
CA GLU A 365 -12.77 -10.31 15.87
C GLU A 365 -14.09 -9.65 15.47
N ASP A 366 -14.13 -8.99 14.32
CA ASP A 366 -15.34 -8.33 13.80
C ASP A 366 -16.29 -9.33 13.09
N ALA A 367 -15.78 -10.53 12.76
CA ALA A 367 -16.52 -11.62 12.14
C ALA A 367 -16.89 -12.75 13.12
N ARG A 368 -16.83 -12.51 14.45
CA ARG A 368 -17.18 -13.51 15.48
C ARG A 368 -17.86 -12.90 16.70
N GLY A 369 -18.40 -13.77 17.57
CA GLY A 369 -19.07 -13.35 18.79
C GLY A 369 -20.26 -12.42 18.56
N GLU A 370 -20.43 -11.45 19.44
CA GLU A 370 -21.50 -10.45 19.35
C GLU A 370 -21.34 -9.53 18.14
N LYS A 371 -20.12 -9.27 17.69
CA LYS A 371 -19.86 -8.42 16.52
C LYS A 371 -20.38 -9.06 15.23
N LEU A 372 -20.18 -10.39 15.05
CA LEU A 372 -20.79 -11.14 13.96
C LEU A 372 -22.32 -11.03 13.99
N ALA A 373 -22.92 -11.26 15.17
CA ALA A 373 -24.36 -11.19 15.35
C ALA A 373 -24.93 -9.81 14.94
N LYS A 374 -24.29 -8.75 15.42
CA LYS A 374 -24.64 -7.36 15.10
C LYS A 374 -24.49 -7.08 13.59
N LYS A 375 -23.38 -7.47 12.99
CA LYS A 375 -23.12 -7.29 11.57
C LYS A 375 -24.15 -8.00 10.70
N LEU A 376 -24.48 -9.26 10.99
CA LEU A 376 -25.51 -10.01 10.26
C LEU A 376 -26.91 -9.40 10.42
N ALA A 377 -27.24 -8.90 11.61
CA ALA A 377 -28.51 -8.20 11.85
C ALA A 377 -28.62 -6.89 11.04
N GLU A 378 -27.51 -6.20 10.79
CA GLU A 378 -27.45 -5.02 9.93
C GLU A 378 -27.59 -5.37 8.45
N LEU A 379 -26.91 -6.43 7.99
CA LEU A 379 -26.78 -6.81 6.58
C LEU A 379 -27.97 -7.63 6.06
N LEU A 380 -28.66 -8.38 6.92
CA LEU A 380 -29.71 -9.36 6.56
C LEU A 380 -31.08 -9.03 7.21
N LYS A 381 -31.40 -7.76 7.24
CA LYS A 381 -32.70 -7.24 7.68
C LYS A 381 -33.86 -7.83 6.88
#